data_e62b0d8949fbc3b79bcc3c04e985c6b5
#
_entry.id   e62b0d8949fbc3b79bcc3c04e985c6b5
#
_cell.length_a   1.000
_cell.length_b   1.000
_cell.length_c   1.000
_cell.angle_alpha   90.00
_cell.angle_beta   90.00
_cell.angle_gamma   90.00
#
_symmetry.space_group_name_H-M   'P 1'
#
loop_
_entity.id
_entity.type
_entity.pdbx_description
1 polymer ?
#
loop_
_entity_poly.entity_id
_entity_poly.type
_entity_poly.pdbx_seq_one_letter_code
_entity_poly.pdbx_strand_id
1 'polypeptide(L)'
;MADRIKGITVQIGGDTTGLSKALSGVNKQIKNTQSQLKDVEKLLKLDPTNTKLLEQKQRLLSGAVEETKTKLDSLKNAEKEVQQQFKDGIISQSQMDAFNREMVEAQQAFDAAKEKAKEFGGVVAQEMQIAGQKVSDMGEKISDAGDKISGAGKKLAPVTVAITGAGAASTVLASDFETSMAKLATIADTSKLSTDAMRAQILEVSNQYGISAGDIAEATYSAISAGQDTEKAVQFVADSMQLAKAGFTDSATSIDTLTTIMNAYGDASGSAADISNRLIVAQNLGKTTVAELGSSMGKVIPTAAMYGVNLDNLASAYVTTTKNGIATAESTTYINGMLNELGKSGSTVSDTLKKKTGKSFKELMNDGQSLSDVLAIVQQAAEDSGKSMADMFSSQEAAKAAATITQHADDFTSAMDAMAESGGKTAEAFATVDNTTEAAKEKLITSAQNVAITFGDMLIPVIKDIIGYAQQIVDWLNSLDEGQKQTIIQVLAVVAALSPALLVFGKVVTVTGNIVS
;
A
#
# COMPACT_ATOMS: atom_id res chain seq x y z
N MET A 1 1.06 13.71 42.69
CA MET A 1 0.18 13.28 41.59
C MET A 1 -1.08 12.56 42.07
N ALA A 2 -1.02 11.72 43.11
CA ALA A 2 -2.21 11.05 43.65
C ALA A 2 -3.36 11.97 44.12
N ASP A 3 -3.06 13.21 44.51
CA ASP A 3 -4.07 14.16 44.98
C ASP A 3 -4.95 14.78 43.86
N ARG A 4 -4.51 14.73 42.62
CA ARG A 4 -5.19 15.37 41.47
C ARG A 4 -6.44 14.64 40.99
N ILE A 5 -6.55 13.35 41.31
CA ILE A 5 -7.69 12.49 40.91
C ILE A 5 -8.50 12.00 42.11
N LYS A 6 -8.37 12.67 43.27
CA LYS A 6 -9.23 12.40 44.43
C LYS A 6 -10.70 12.68 44.09
N GLY A 7 -11.59 11.82 44.57
CA GLY A 7 -13.04 11.95 44.38
C GLY A 7 -13.57 11.28 43.12
N ILE A 8 -12.72 10.79 42.22
CA ILE A 8 -13.14 9.95 41.08
C ILE A 8 -13.15 8.48 41.55
N THR A 9 -14.22 7.79 41.29
CA THR A 9 -14.43 6.37 41.60
C THR A 9 -14.50 5.55 40.33
N VAL A 10 -14.01 4.30 40.37
CA VAL A 10 -14.08 3.34 39.24
C VAL A 10 -14.45 1.96 39.79
N GLN A 11 -15.14 1.17 38.99
CA GLN A 11 -15.54 -0.18 39.39
C GLN A 11 -14.45 -1.18 39.02
N ILE A 12 -13.91 -1.88 40.03
CA ILE A 12 -12.89 -2.93 39.86
C ILE A 12 -13.39 -4.19 40.56
N GLY A 13 -13.54 -5.27 39.80
CA GLY A 13 -13.97 -6.57 40.33
C GLY A 13 -15.36 -6.55 41.02
N GLY A 14 -16.23 -5.61 40.63
CA GLY A 14 -17.57 -5.44 41.21
C GLY A 14 -17.64 -4.39 42.35
N ASP A 15 -16.52 -3.97 42.90
CA ASP A 15 -16.46 -2.97 43.98
C ASP A 15 -16.09 -1.58 43.48
N THR A 16 -16.74 -0.56 44.04
CA THR A 16 -16.43 0.84 43.74
C THR A 16 -15.18 1.29 44.50
N THR A 17 -14.14 1.64 43.77
CA THR A 17 -12.83 2.04 44.33
C THR A 17 -12.43 3.44 43.83
N GLY A 18 -11.81 4.23 44.69
CA GLY A 18 -11.24 5.52 44.27
C GLY A 18 -10.11 5.32 43.26
N LEU A 19 -10.17 6.01 42.11
CA LEU A 19 -9.20 5.90 41.02
C LEU A 19 -7.76 6.11 41.50
N SER A 20 -7.53 7.05 42.43
CA SER A 20 -6.23 7.28 43.07
C SER A 20 -5.69 6.03 43.80
N LYS A 21 -6.58 5.30 44.48
CA LYS A 21 -6.22 4.06 45.19
C LYS A 21 -5.96 2.91 44.20
N ALA A 22 -6.77 2.79 43.15
CA ALA A 22 -6.59 1.80 42.09
C ALA A 22 -5.21 1.94 41.38
N LEU A 23 -4.77 3.19 41.15
CA LEU A 23 -3.48 3.47 40.51
C LEU A 23 -2.29 3.48 41.48
N SER A 24 -2.50 3.44 42.80
CA SER A 24 -1.43 3.60 43.80
C SER A 24 -0.31 2.55 43.69
N GLY A 25 -0.69 1.29 43.44
CA GLY A 25 0.25 0.17 43.26
C GLY A 25 1.14 0.38 42.04
N VAL A 26 0.56 0.66 40.89
CA VAL A 26 1.29 0.86 39.64
C VAL A 26 2.18 2.11 39.70
N ASN A 27 1.69 3.20 40.28
CA ASN A 27 2.49 4.41 40.47
C ASN A 27 3.70 4.18 41.37
N LYS A 28 3.57 3.33 42.40
CA LYS A 28 4.68 2.94 43.26
C LYS A 28 5.73 2.09 42.51
N GLN A 29 5.27 1.16 41.68
CA GLN A 29 6.15 0.33 40.87
C GLN A 29 6.91 1.21 39.86
N ILE A 30 6.25 2.04 39.07
CA ILE A 30 6.88 2.98 38.13
C ILE A 30 7.97 3.82 38.81
N LYS A 31 7.67 4.37 39.99
CA LYS A 31 8.65 5.17 40.74
C LYS A 31 9.86 4.36 41.17
N ASN A 32 9.66 3.11 41.62
CA ASN A 32 10.73 2.21 42.02
C ASN A 32 11.62 1.83 40.83
N THR A 33 11.02 1.42 39.71
CA THR A 33 11.72 1.06 38.47
C THR A 33 12.53 2.24 37.92
N GLN A 34 11.96 3.45 37.93
CA GLN A 34 12.68 4.66 37.53
C GLN A 34 13.89 4.96 38.42
N SER A 35 13.78 4.73 39.77
CA SER A 35 14.90 4.90 40.68
C SER A 35 16.01 3.90 40.38
N GLN A 36 15.66 2.63 40.21
CA GLN A 36 16.64 1.58 39.90
C GLN A 36 17.31 1.81 38.54
N LEU A 37 16.56 2.24 37.51
CA LEU A 37 17.15 2.62 36.24
C LEU A 37 18.20 3.72 36.37
N LYS A 38 17.90 4.76 37.15
CA LYS A 38 18.84 5.85 37.41
C LYS A 38 20.11 5.38 38.09
N ASP A 39 19.99 4.41 39.01
CA ASP A 39 21.15 3.87 39.72
C ASP A 39 22.00 2.99 38.80
N VAL A 40 21.38 2.13 37.99
CA VAL A 40 22.08 1.31 36.99
C VAL A 40 22.75 2.18 35.94
N GLU A 41 22.09 3.26 35.48
CA GLU A 41 22.67 4.20 34.51
C GLU A 41 23.90 4.95 35.08
N LYS A 42 23.89 5.26 36.36
CA LYS A 42 25.10 5.84 37.02
C LYS A 42 26.27 4.86 37.04
N LEU A 43 26.00 3.59 37.34
CA LEU A 43 27.03 2.55 37.34
C LEU A 43 27.55 2.24 35.93
N LEU A 44 26.69 2.21 34.93
CA LEU A 44 27.08 2.02 33.53
C LEU A 44 27.90 3.20 32.97
N LYS A 45 27.80 4.40 33.53
CA LYS A 45 28.73 5.50 33.18
C LYS A 45 30.15 5.24 33.64
N LEU A 46 30.34 4.45 34.71
CA LEU A 46 31.66 4.09 35.24
C LEU A 46 32.22 2.84 34.53
N ASP A 47 31.37 1.89 34.19
CA ASP A 47 31.74 0.67 33.48
C ASP A 47 30.68 0.36 32.38
N PRO A 48 30.82 0.96 31.19
CA PRO A 48 29.84 0.81 30.10
C PRO A 48 29.72 -0.60 29.51
N THR A 49 30.74 -1.45 29.77
CA THR A 49 30.83 -2.80 29.19
C THR A 49 30.37 -3.89 30.17
N ASN A 50 29.91 -3.52 31.33
CA ASN A 50 29.47 -4.46 32.35
C ASN A 50 28.19 -5.19 31.94
N THR A 51 28.35 -6.44 31.53
CA THR A 51 27.25 -7.27 30.99
C THR A 51 26.10 -7.47 31.97
N LYS A 52 26.41 -7.60 33.29
CA LYS A 52 25.39 -7.76 34.34
C LYS A 52 24.57 -6.49 34.53
N LEU A 53 25.20 -5.31 34.45
CA LEU A 53 24.50 -4.03 34.53
C LEU A 53 23.69 -3.74 33.28
N LEU A 54 24.19 -4.12 32.08
CA LEU A 54 23.45 -4.03 30.82
C LEU A 54 22.21 -4.91 30.86
N GLU A 55 22.33 -6.15 31.32
CA GLU A 55 21.20 -7.08 31.49
C GLU A 55 20.19 -6.54 32.53
N GLN A 56 20.64 -5.99 33.62
CA GLN A 56 19.78 -5.37 34.63
C GLN A 56 19.04 -4.15 34.04
N LYS A 57 19.73 -3.30 33.25
CA LYS A 57 19.11 -2.16 32.56
C LYS A 57 18.04 -2.62 31.62
N GLN A 58 18.28 -3.67 30.84
CA GLN A 58 17.31 -4.24 29.92
C GLN A 58 16.04 -4.70 30.64
N ARG A 59 16.19 -5.46 31.74
CA ARG A 59 15.05 -5.91 32.56
C ARG A 59 14.24 -4.75 33.12
N LEU A 60 14.92 -3.72 33.63
CA LEU A 60 14.26 -2.55 34.19
C LEU A 60 13.54 -1.70 33.13
N LEU A 61 14.10 -1.55 31.92
CA LEU A 61 13.46 -0.84 30.81
C LEU A 61 12.17 -1.54 30.38
N SER A 62 12.19 -2.86 30.32
CA SER A 62 11.00 -3.63 29.99
C SER A 62 9.94 -3.57 31.07
N GLY A 63 10.34 -3.66 32.33
CA GLY A 63 9.44 -3.44 33.46
C GLY A 63 8.78 -2.05 33.39
N ALA A 64 9.55 -1.02 33.04
CA ALA A 64 9.02 0.34 32.87
C ALA A 64 7.98 0.45 31.75
N VAL A 65 8.17 -0.26 30.63
CA VAL A 65 7.18 -0.31 29.53
C VAL A 65 5.90 -0.99 30.00
N GLU A 66 6.00 -2.14 30.67
CA GLU A 66 4.83 -2.89 31.14
C GLU A 66 4.05 -2.13 32.22
N GLU A 67 4.74 -1.53 33.19
CA GLU A 67 4.12 -0.75 34.26
C GLU A 67 3.42 0.51 33.71
N THR A 68 4.05 1.24 32.79
CA THR A 68 3.45 2.43 32.17
C THR A 68 2.27 2.07 31.27
N LYS A 69 2.33 0.95 30.54
CA LYS A 69 1.23 0.39 29.79
C LYS A 69 0.05 0.03 30.71
N THR A 70 0.32 -0.68 31.81
CA THR A 70 -0.71 -1.07 32.78
C THR A 70 -1.42 0.15 33.36
N LYS A 71 -0.67 1.23 33.65
CA LYS A 71 -1.25 2.48 34.10
C LYS A 71 -2.16 3.10 33.04
N LEU A 72 -1.69 3.17 31.79
CA LEU A 72 -2.44 3.73 30.68
C LEU A 72 -3.72 2.93 30.41
N ASP A 73 -3.63 1.61 30.38
CA ASP A 73 -4.78 0.73 30.16
C ASP A 73 -5.81 0.84 31.31
N SER A 74 -5.35 0.97 32.53
CA SER A 74 -6.23 1.21 33.70
C SER A 74 -7.00 2.53 33.58
N LEU A 75 -6.34 3.60 33.10
CA LEU A 75 -6.99 4.89 32.87
C LEU A 75 -7.95 4.82 31.68
N LYS A 76 -7.60 4.18 30.57
CA LYS A 76 -8.48 3.98 29.42
C LYS A 76 -9.74 3.17 29.79
N ASN A 77 -9.58 2.16 30.61
CA ASN A 77 -10.71 1.36 31.10
C ASN A 77 -11.65 2.17 32.01
N ALA A 78 -11.09 3.10 32.79
CA ALA A 78 -11.87 3.98 33.64
C ALA A 78 -12.52 5.17 32.89
N GLU A 79 -12.08 5.50 31.69
CA GLU A 79 -12.46 6.70 30.97
C GLU A 79 -13.97 6.83 30.78
N LYS A 80 -14.65 5.79 30.34
CA LYS A 80 -16.11 5.79 30.12
C LYS A 80 -16.88 6.09 31.39
N GLU A 81 -16.44 5.51 32.51
CA GLU A 81 -17.08 5.69 33.81
C GLU A 81 -16.85 7.12 34.33
N VAL A 82 -15.64 7.64 34.18
CA VAL A 82 -15.31 9.02 34.56
C VAL A 82 -16.08 10.03 33.71
N GLN A 83 -16.21 9.79 32.41
CA GLN A 83 -17.03 10.64 31.52
C GLN A 83 -18.50 10.62 31.90
N GLN A 84 -19.03 9.46 32.33
CA GLN A 84 -20.42 9.35 32.79
C GLN A 84 -20.61 10.13 34.10
N GLN A 85 -19.73 9.95 35.07
CA GLN A 85 -19.76 10.69 36.34
C GLN A 85 -19.72 12.21 36.13
N PHE A 86 -18.98 12.66 35.12
CA PHE A 86 -18.95 14.09 34.76
C PHE A 86 -20.29 14.55 34.17
N LYS A 87 -20.88 13.79 33.25
CA LYS A 87 -22.22 14.08 32.69
C LYS A 87 -23.31 14.12 33.75
N ASP A 88 -23.20 13.26 34.74
CA ASP A 88 -24.15 13.15 35.85
C ASP A 88 -23.91 14.20 36.95
N GLY A 89 -22.90 15.07 36.76
CA GLY A 89 -22.56 16.13 37.72
C GLY A 89 -21.91 15.61 39.02
N ILE A 90 -21.48 14.38 39.06
CA ILE A 90 -20.86 13.76 40.25
C ILE A 90 -19.43 14.27 40.45
N ILE A 91 -18.73 14.55 39.38
CA ILE A 91 -17.39 15.14 39.42
C ILE A 91 -17.36 16.50 38.75
N SER A 92 -16.48 17.36 39.25
CA SER A 92 -16.32 18.74 38.74
C SER A 92 -15.47 18.78 37.45
N GLN A 93 -15.56 19.90 36.72
CA GLN A 93 -14.69 20.18 35.56
C GLN A 93 -13.20 20.05 35.93
N SER A 94 -12.81 20.57 37.11
CA SER A 94 -11.42 20.48 37.58
C SER A 94 -10.94 19.03 37.78
N GLN A 95 -11.84 18.13 38.20
CA GLN A 95 -11.53 16.70 38.35
C GLN A 95 -11.44 16.02 36.98
N MET A 96 -12.34 16.34 36.04
CA MET A 96 -12.26 15.85 34.66
C MET A 96 -10.97 16.32 33.97
N ASP A 97 -10.60 17.58 34.13
CA ASP A 97 -9.35 18.13 33.60
C ASP A 97 -8.10 17.45 34.23
N ALA A 98 -8.19 17.11 35.52
CA ALA A 98 -7.13 16.36 36.20
C ALA A 98 -6.99 14.94 35.66
N PHE A 99 -8.11 14.27 35.39
CA PHE A 99 -8.12 12.96 34.76
C PHE A 99 -7.51 12.99 33.35
N ASN A 100 -7.91 13.95 32.53
CA ASN A 100 -7.39 14.13 31.18
C ASN A 100 -5.89 14.41 31.19
N ARG A 101 -5.38 15.23 32.13
CA ARG A 101 -3.94 15.45 32.29
C ARG A 101 -3.21 14.15 32.68
N GLU A 102 -3.75 13.37 33.61
CA GLU A 102 -3.16 12.10 34.03
C GLU A 102 -3.14 11.09 32.86
N MET A 103 -4.18 11.08 32.00
CA MET A 103 -4.23 10.27 30.80
C MET A 103 -3.11 10.63 29.82
N VAL A 104 -2.92 11.92 29.55
CA VAL A 104 -1.86 12.44 28.66
C VAL A 104 -0.47 12.13 29.27
N GLU A 105 -0.29 12.36 30.58
CA GLU A 105 0.97 12.06 31.27
C GLU A 105 1.28 10.55 31.22
N ALA A 106 0.28 9.68 31.34
CA ALA A 106 0.44 8.23 31.24
C ALA A 106 0.81 7.80 29.82
N GLN A 107 0.18 8.38 28.79
CA GLN A 107 0.53 8.12 27.40
C GLN A 107 1.97 8.55 27.11
N GLN A 108 2.36 9.75 27.49
CA GLN A 108 3.72 10.26 27.32
C GLN A 108 4.76 9.40 28.05
N ALA A 109 4.43 8.94 29.27
CA ALA A 109 5.31 8.07 30.05
C ALA A 109 5.51 6.70 29.39
N PHE A 110 4.44 6.15 28.81
CA PHE A 110 4.50 4.89 28.04
C PHE A 110 5.36 5.04 26.78
N ASP A 111 5.13 6.10 26.01
CA ASP A 111 5.87 6.35 24.77
C ASP A 111 7.36 6.59 25.07
N ALA A 112 7.67 7.36 26.12
CA ALA A 112 9.05 7.59 26.56
C ALA A 112 9.74 6.31 27.06
N ALA A 113 9.03 5.44 27.78
CA ALA A 113 9.56 4.16 28.21
C ALA A 113 9.84 3.24 27.02
N LYS A 114 8.94 3.20 26.04
CA LYS A 114 9.07 2.44 24.80
C LYS A 114 10.27 2.89 23.97
N GLU A 115 10.45 4.21 23.79
CA GLU A 115 11.61 4.74 23.07
C GLU A 115 12.94 4.40 23.76
N LYS A 116 13.02 4.59 25.08
CA LYS A 116 14.23 4.24 25.83
C LYS A 116 14.56 2.73 25.75
N ALA A 117 13.55 1.89 25.76
CA ALA A 117 13.73 0.45 25.63
C ALA A 117 14.17 0.06 24.20
N LYS A 118 13.64 0.74 23.19
CA LYS A 118 14.02 0.58 21.77
C LYS A 118 15.47 1.03 21.52
N GLU A 119 15.84 2.22 22.02
CA GLU A 119 17.21 2.73 21.94
C GLU A 119 18.23 1.78 22.57
N PHE A 120 17.83 1.04 23.60
CA PHE A 120 18.69 0.07 24.27
C PHE A 120 18.74 -1.29 23.53
N GLY A 121 18.04 -1.45 22.42
CA GLY A 121 18.11 -2.65 21.57
C GLY A 121 17.32 -3.87 22.07
N GLY A 122 16.41 -3.67 23.06
CA GLY A 122 15.83 -4.79 23.79
C GLY A 122 14.33 -5.07 23.64
N VAL A 123 13.51 -4.14 23.08
CA VAL A 123 12.05 -4.32 23.13
C VAL A 123 11.57 -5.46 22.22
N VAL A 124 12.15 -5.62 21.04
CA VAL A 124 11.73 -6.66 20.09
C VAL A 124 12.10 -8.06 20.61
N ALA A 125 13.30 -8.21 21.17
CA ALA A 125 13.74 -9.49 21.75
C ALA A 125 12.87 -9.90 22.96
N GLN A 126 12.40 -8.96 23.73
CA GLN A 126 11.67 -9.21 24.97
C GLN A 126 10.15 -9.31 24.75
N GLU A 127 9.56 -8.58 23.80
CA GLU A 127 8.18 -8.86 23.35
C GLU A 127 8.09 -10.28 22.75
N MET A 128 9.14 -10.73 22.05
CA MET A 128 9.24 -12.14 21.61
C MET A 128 9.46 -13.12 22.78
N GLN A 129 10.24 -12.75 23.79
CA GLN A 129 10.46 -13.58 24.99
C GLN A 129 9.20 -13.64 25.88
N ILE A 130 8.47 -12.52 26.04
CA ILE A 130 7.19 -12.45 26.77
C ILE A 130 6.10 -13.17 25.98
N ALA A 131 6.06 -13.07 24.65
CA ALA A 131 5.17 -13.85 23.81
C ALA A 131 5.52 -15.35 23.90
N GLY A 132 6.80 -15.70 23.89
CA GLY A 132 7.29 -17.06 24.09
C GLY A 132 6.97 -17.62 25.47
N GLN A 133 7.14 -16.85 26.53
CA GLN A 133 6.77 -17.23 27.89
C GLN A 133 5.25 -17.33 28.08
N LYS A 134 4.47 -16.39 27.55
CA LYS A 134 3.00 -16.48 27.55
C LYS A 134 2.48 -17.66 26.76
N VAL A 135 3.14 -18.01 25.67
CA VAL A 135 2.83 -19.23 24.90
C VAL A 135 3.25 -20.49 25.67
N SER A 136 4.37 -20.46 26.39
CA SER A 136 4.80 -21.56 27.28
C SER A 136 3.86 -21.72 28.49
N ASP A 137 3.53 -20.62 29.19
CA ASP A 137 2.57 -20.62 30.30
C ASP A 137 1.15 -20.98 29.86
N MET A 138 0.77 -20.61 28.66
CA MET A 138 -0.48 -21.03 28.02
C MET A 138 -0.42 -22.49 27.59
N GLY A 139 0.75 -22.97 27.17
CA GLY A 139 1.04 -24.37 26.87
C GLY A 139 0.93 -25.27 28.11
N GLU A 140 1.46 -24.85 29.26
CA GLU A 140 1.30 -25.55 30.54
C GLU A 140 -0.16 -25.52 31.03
N LYS A 141 -0.83 -24.37 30.96
CA LYS A 141 -2.26 -24.26 31.31
C LYS A 141 -3.17 -25.01 30.35
N ILE A 142 -2.79 -25.14 29.08
CA ILE A 142 -3.49 -25.96 28.07
C ILE A 142 -3.19 -27.45 28.28
N SER A 143 -2.00 -27.82 28.73
CA SER A 143 -1.67 -29.20 29.12
C SER A 143 -2.47 -29.65 30.36
N ASP A 144 -2.57 -28.81 31.38
CA ASP A 144 -3.41 -29.07 32.57
C ASP A 144 -4.92 -29.04 32.27
N ALA A 145 -5.34 -28.24 31.30
CA ALA A 145 -6.70 -28.23 30.78
C ALA A 145 -6.93 -29.40 29.78
N GLY A 146 -5.88 -29.85 29.09
CA GLY A 146 -5.94 -30.96 28.14
C GLY A 146 -6.28 -32.30 28.78
N ASP A 147 -5.84 -32.53 30.01
CA ASP A 147 -6.22 -33.69 30.81
C ASP A 147 -7.69 -33.64 31.27
N LYS A 148 -8.29 -32.45 31.29
CA LYS A 148 -9.71 -32.24 31.60
C LYS A 148 -10.62 -32.10 30.37
N ILE A 149 -10.04 -31.93 29.16
CA ILE A 149 -10.79 -31.61 27.91
C ILE A 149 -10.32 -32.52 26.76
N SER A 150 -10.27 -33.84 27.00
CA SER A 150 -9.97 -34.80 25.93
C SER A 150 -11.01 -34.83 24.78
N GLY A 151 -12.10 -34.11 24.92
CA GLY A 151 -13.14 -33.93 23.88
C GLY A 151 -13.06 -32.61 23.11
N ALA A 152 -12.37 -31.58 23.63
CA ALA A 152 -12.24 -30.25 22.99
C ALA A 152 -10.93 -30.04 22.23
N GLY A 153 -9.93 -30.90 22.46
CA GLY A 153 -8.60 -30.77 21.80
C GLY A 153 -8.64 -30.88 20.29
N LYS A 154 -9.66 -31.55 19.72
CA LYS A 154 -9.86 -31.58 18.25
C LYS A 154 -10.41 -30.29 17.67
N LYS A 155 -10.92 -29.36 18.48
CA LYS A 155 -11.42 -28.05 18.02
C LYS A 155 -10.38 -26.93 18.14
N LEU A 156 -9.30 -27.14 18.88
CA LEU A 156 -8.24 -26.14 19.10
C LEU A 156 -6.99 -26.36 18.23
N ALA A 157 -6.85 -27.54 17.61
CA ALA A 157 -5.78 -27.80 16.66
C ALA A 157 -5.70 -26.77 15.50
N PRO A 158 -6.83 -26.25 14.96
CA PRO A 158 -6.78 -25.21 13.94
C PRO A 158 -6.20 -23.89 14.43
N VAL A 159 -6.33 -23.54 15.72
CA VAL A 159 -5.87 -22.27 16.29
C VAL A 159 -4.35 -22.25 16.47
N THR A 160 -3.76 -23.35 16.90
CA THR A 160 -2.29 -23.46 17.08
C THR A 160 -1.59 -23.51 15.72
N VAL A 161 -2.20 -24.16 14.71
CA VAL A 161 -1.72 -24.13 13.32
C VAL A 161 -1.87 -22.73 12.71
N ALA A 162 -2.92 -21.98 13.09
CA ALA A 162 -3.11 -20.60 12.63
C ALA A 162 -2.05 -19.63 13.20
N ILE A 163 -1.61 -19.80 14.45
CA ILE A 163 -0.59 -18.91 15.06
C ILE A 163 0.80 -19.21 14.53
N THR A 164 1.17 -20.49 14.37
CA THR A 164 2.45 -20.87 13.74
C THR A 164 2.44 -20.62 12.23
N GLY A 165 1.29 -20.79 11.56
CA GLY A 165 1.09 -20.45 10.17
C GLY A 165 1.13 -18.94 9.91
N ALA A 166 0.57 -18.12 10.82
CA ALA A 166 0.59 -16.66 10.69
C ALA A 166 2.00 -16.08 10.76
N GLY A 167 2.87 -16.59 11.65
CA GLY A 167 4.27 -16.15 11.72
C GLY A 167 5.07 -16.50 10.46
N ALA A 168 4.91 -17.71 9.92
CA ALA A 168 5.53 -18.13 8.67
C ALA A 168 4.98 -17.34 7.48
N ALA A 169 3.66 -17.15 7.40
CA ALA A 169 3.02 -16.35 6.36
C ALA A 169 3.47 -14.88 6.40
N SER A 170 3.60 -14.29 7.60
CA SER A 170 4.09 -12.92 7.77
C SER A 170 5.53 -12.77 7.26
N THR A 171 6.39 -13.75 7.52
CA THR A 171 7.77 -13.73 7.04
C THR A 171 7.84 -13.85 5.52
N VAL A 172 7.03 -14.71 4.90
CA VAL A 172 6.97 -14.85 3.44
C VAL A 172 6.50 -13.54 2.81
N LEU A 173 5.38 -12.98 3.28
CA LEU A 173 4.85 -11.72 2.76
C LEU A 173 5.86 -10.56 2.91
N ALA A 174 6.56 -10.48 4.04
CA ALA A 174 7.58 -9.46 4.25
C ALA A 174 8.81 -9.67 3.35
N SER A 175 9.25 -10.91 3.17
CA SER A 175 10.38 -11.25 2.27
C SER A 175 10.04 -10.98 0.80
N ASP A 176 8.83 -11.30 0.38
CA ASP A 176 8.36 -11.01 -0.98
C ASP A 176 8.29 -9.50 -1.22
N PHE A 177 7.76 -8.76 -0.24
CA PHE A 177 7.72 -7.30 -0.32
C PHE A 177 9.12 -6.67 -0.23
N GLU A 178 10.02 -7.16 0.64
CA GLU A 178 11.44 -6.74 0.67
C GLU A 178 12.09 -6.94 -0.70
N THR A 179 11.81 -8.06 -1.35
CA THR A 179 12.33 -8.37 -2.70
C THR A 179 11.80 -7.40 -3.75
N SER A 180 10.50 -7.10 -3.73
CA SER A 180 9.89 -6.12 -4.63
C SER A 180 10.44 -4.71 -4.39
N MET A 181 10.65 -4.32 -3.13
CA MET A 181 11.29 -3.05 -2.77
C MET A 181 12.76 -2.99 -3.18
N ALA A 182 13.50 -4.07 -3.03
CA ALA A 182 14.90 -4.16 -3.49
C ALA A 182 15.00 -4.00 -5.01
N LYS A 183 14.11 -4.67 -5.76
CA LYS A 183 13.99 -4.53 -7.22
C LYS A 183 13.67 -3.07 -7.60
N LEU A 184 12.71 -2.44 -6.92
CA LEU A 184 12.35 -1.05 -7.13
C LEU A 184 13.52 -0.10 -6.86
N ALA A 185 14.29 -0.32 -5.79
CA ALA A 185 15.47 0.47 -5.45
C ALA A 185 16.60 0.40 -6.49
N THR A 186 16.61 -0.60 -7.40
CA THR A 186 17.61 -0.66 -8.46
C THR A 186 17.46 0.41 -9.54
N ILE A 187 16.25 0.97 -9.70
CA ILE A 187 15.96 1.98 -10.73
C ILE A 187 15.48 3.31 -10.15
N ALA A 188 15.04 3.33 -8.91
CA ALA A 188 14.56 4.53 -8.24
C ALA A 188 15.72 5.44 -7.83
N ASP A 189 15.54 6.75 -8.00
CA ASP A 189 16.47 7.75 -7.46
C ASP A 189 16.23 7.93 -5.95
N THR A 190 16.94 7.11 -5.16
CA THR A 190 16.80 7.09 -3.68
C THR A 190 17.33 8.37 -3.02
N SER A 191 18.01 9.26 -3.75
CA SER A 191 18.40 10.57 -3.25
C SER A 191 17.24 11.56 -3.23
N LYS A 192 16.25 11.38 -4.11
CA LYS A 192 15.03 12.19 -4.17
C LYS A 192 13.96 11.67 -3.20
N LEU A 193 13.74 10.36 -3.15
CA LEU A 193 12.80 9.71 -2.24
C LEU A 193 13.45 8.47 -1.63
N SER A 194 13.64 8.47 -0.31
CA SER A 194 14.26 7.33 0.36
C SER A 194 13.42 6.05 0.21
N THR A 195 14.09 4.90 0.24
CA THR A 195 13.41 3.59 0.16
C THR A 195 12.36 3.42 1.26
N ASP A 196 12.63 3.91 2.47
CA ASP A 196 11.69 3.83 3.59
C ASP A 196 10.45 4.70 3.37
N ALA A 197 10.64 5.93 2.85
CA ALA A 197 9.53 6.81 2.50
C ALA A 197 8.68 6.22 1.37
N MET A 198 9.30 5.66 0.34
CA MET A 198 8.63 4.98 -0.76
C MET A 198 7.85 3.75 -0.27
N ARG A 199 8.46 2.96 0.63
CA ARG A 199 7.81 1.82 1.29
C ARG A 199 6.55 2.24 2.05
N ALA A 200 6.62 3.31 2.84
CA ALA A 200 5.48 3.82 3.59
C ALA A 200 4.33 4.26 2.66
N GLN A 201 4.64 4.98 1.59
CA GLN A 201 3.65 5.38 0.57
C GLN A 201 3.02 4.17 -0.13
N ILE A 202 3.81 3.15 -0.48
CA ILE A 202 3.32 1.92 -1.11
C ILE A 202 2.35 1.18 -0.19
N LEU A 203 2.65 1.05 1.10
CA LEU A 203 1.75 0.43 2.09
C LEU A 203 0.46 1.24 2.28
N GLU A 204 0.54 2.56 2.23
CA GLU A 204 -0.62 3.45 2.28
C GLU A 204 -1.54 3.25 1.07
N VAL A 205 -0.98 3.28 -0.15
CA VAL A 205 -1.72 3.03 -1.40
C VAL A 205 -2.32 1.61 -1.41
N SER A 206 -1.56 0.63 -0.95
CA SER A 206 -2.02 -0.76 -0.80
C SER A 206 -3.28 -0.83 0.08
N ASN A 207 -3.27 -0.21 1.26
CA ASN A 207 -4.42 -0.16 2.16
C ASN A 207 -5.60 0.60 1.55
N GLN A 208 -5.33 1.70 0.86
CA GLN A 208 -6.36 2.55 0.26
C GLN A 208 -7.14 1.82 -0.84
N TYR A 209 -6.45 1.08 -1.69
CA TYR A 209 -7.04 0.44 -2.86
C TYR A 209 -7.31 -1.06 -2.67
N GLY A 210 -6.87 -1.69 -1.57
CA GLY A 210 -7.04 -3.13 -1.33
C GLY A 210 -6.24 -3.98 -2.32
N ILE A 211 -5.06 -3.53 -2.72
CA ILE A 211 -4.14 -4.20 -3.64
C ILE A 211 -2.86 -4.54 -2.88
N SER A 212 -2.26 -5.71 -3.12
CA SER A 212 -1.08 -6.13 -2.36
C SER A 212 0.07 -5.11 -2.45
N ALA A 213 0.82 -4.93 -1.37
CA ALA A 213 1.96 -4.01 -1.35
C ALA A 213 3.04 -4.41 -2.37
N GLY A 214 3.21 -5.72 -2.63
CA GLY A 214 4.11 -6.23 -3.67
C GLY A 214 3.70 -5.77 -5.06
N ASP A 215 2.40 -5.87 -5.40
CA ASP A 215 1.88 -5.45 -6.71
C ASP A 215 2.01 -3.93 -6.89
N ILE A 216 1.79 -3.14 -5.83
CA ILE A 216 2.01 -1.68 -5.87
C ILE A 216 3.49 -1.36 -6.08
N ALA A 217 4.41 -2.10 -5.44
CA ALA A 217 5.85 -1.92 -5.64
C ALA A 217 6.27 -2.26 -7.09
N GLU A 218 5.75 -3.36 -7.66
CA GLU A 218 5.99 -3.72 -9.06
C GLU A 218 5.39 -2.72 -10.04
N ALA A 219 4.19 -2.22 -9.75
CA ALA A 219 3.56 -1.14 -10.50
C ALA A 219 4.40 0.13 -10.47
N THR A 220 4.97 0.48 -9.30
CA THR A 220 5.87 1.63 -9.14
C THR A 220 7.18 1.43 -9.91
N TYR A 221 7.75 0.21 -9.89
CA TYR A 221 8.88 -0.13 -10.75
C TYR A 221 8.55 0.10 -12.23
N SER A 222 7.41 -0.39 -12.69
CA SER A 222 6.96 -0.23 -14.08
C SER A 222 6.77 1.24 -14.45
N ALA A 223 6.18 2.04 -13.55
CA ALA A 223 6.00 3.48 -13.75
C ALA A 223 7.33 4.23 -13.89
N ILE A 224 8.31 3.98 -13.01
CA ILE A 224 9.65 4.59 -13.10
C ILE A 224 10.37 4.13 -14.37
N SER A 225 10.29 2.83 -14.70
CA SER A 225 10.86 2.28 -15.93
C SER A 225 10.28 2.92 -17.20
N ALA A 226 9.00 3.32 -17.15
CA ALA A 226 8.30 4.01 -18.23
C ALA A 226 8.57 5.53 -18.24
N GLY A 227 9.44 6.05 -17.35
CA GLY A 227 9.89 7.44 -17.34
C GLY A 227 9.24 8.35 -16.30
N GLN A 228 8.46 7.79 -15.37
CA GLN A 228 7.90 8.58 -14.25
C GLN A 228 9.00 8.95 -13.26
N ASP A 229 8.95 10.18 -12.74
CA ASP A 229 9.88 10.64 -11.71
C ASP A 229 9.64 9.86 -10.41
N THR A 230 10.72 9.44 -9.74
CA THR A 230 10.69 8.65 -8.51
C THR A 230 9.80 9.28 -7.43
N GLU A 231 9.84 10.62 -7.27
CA GLU A 231 9.02 11.31 -6.27
C GLU A 231 7.52 11.23 -6.55
N LYS A 232 7.15 11.10 -7.82
CA LYS A 232 5.75 11.09 -8.28
C LYS A 232 5.23 9.69 -8.60
N ALA A 233 6.13 8.71 -8.68
CA ALA A 233 5.78 7.38 -9.20
C ALA A 233 4.72 6.67 -8.37
N VAL A 234 4.77 6.75 -7.03
CA VAL A 234 3.77 6.12 -6.16
C VAL A 234 2.41 6.80 -6.29
N GLN A 235 2.37 8.14 -6.39
CA GLN A 235 1.12 8.87 -6.63
C GLN A 235 0.55 8.54 -8.01
N PHE A 236 1.39 8.49 -9.04
CA PHE A 236 1.00 8.06 -10.38
C PHE A 236 0.39 6.65 -10.37
N VAL A 237 0.98 5.73 -9.61
CA VAL A 237 0.43 4.38 -9.42
C VAL A 237 -0.92 4.43 -8.70
N ALA A 238 -1.08 5.27 -7.66
CA ALA A 238 -2.35 5.46 -6.98
C ALA A 238 -3.45 5.93 -7.95
N ASP A 239 -3.16 6.93 -8.80
CA ASP A 239 -4.09 7.41 -9.83
C ASP A 239 -4.40 6.31 -10.86
N SER A 240 -3.39 5.49 -11.22
CA SER A 240 -3.56 4.35 -12.13
C SER A 240 -4.45 3.25 -11.53
N MET A 241 -4.32 2.97 -10.22
CA MET A 241 -5.19 2.01 -9.52
C MET A 241 -6.62 2.52 -9.42
N GLN A 242 -6.79 3.81 -9.22
CA GLN A 242 -8.11 4.44 -9.23
C GLN A 242 -8.78 4.27 -10.60
N LEU A 243 -8.04 4.54 -11.68
CA LEU A 243 -8.52 4.32 -13.04
C LEU A 243 -8.84 2.84 -13.31
N ALA A 244 -7.96 1.92 -12.87
CA ALA A 244 -8.16 0.49 -13.07
C ALA A 244 -9.48 0.01 -12.44
N LYS A 245 -9.74 0.39 -11.19
CA LYS A 245 -10.99 0.02 -10.50
C LYS A 245 -12.22 0.74 -11.07
N ALA A 246 -12.13 2.04 -11.35
CA ALA A 246 -13.21 2.82 -11.91
C ALA A 246 -13.57 2.40 -13.36
N GLY A 247 -12.57 2.03 -14.14
CA GLY A 247 -12.69 1.64 -15.55
C GLY A 247 -12.82 0.13 -15.78
N PHE A 248 -12.91 -0.68 -14.71
CA PHE A 248 -13.02 -2.14 -14.79
C PHE A 248 -11.89 -2.79 -15.63
N THR A 249 -10.66 -2.32 -15.44
CA THR A 249 -9.47 -2.85 -16.10
C THR A 249 -8.40 -3.24 -15.05
N ASP A 250 -7.30 -3.82 -15.50
CA ASP A 250 -6.18 -4.15 -14.63
C ASP A 250 -5.18 -2.98 -14.48
N SER A 251 -4.35 -3.06 -13.45
CA SER A 251 -3.37 -2.02 -13.13
C SER A 251 -2.31 -1.85 -14.22
N ALA A 252 -1.88 -2.94 -14.85
CA ALA A 252 -0.85 -2.90 -15.88
C ALA A 252 -1.36 -2.15 -17.11
N THR A 253 -2.58 -2.44 -17.56
CA THR A 253 -3.24 -1.73 -18.65
C THR A 253 -3.42 -0.24 -18.33
N SER A 254 -3.83 0.11 -17.11
CA SER A 254 -3.96 1.51 -16.70
C SER A 254 -2.62 2.26 -16.73
N ILE A 255 -1.56 1.67 -16.16
CA ILE A 255 -0.22 2.25 -16.15
C ILE A 255 0.30 2.45 -17.57
N ASP A 256 0.22 1.42 -18.42
CA ASP A 256 0.67 1.49 -19.81
C ASP A 256 -0.08 2.56 -20.61
N THR A 257 -1.40 2.63 -20.43
CA THR A 257 -2.23 3.65 -21.10
C THR A 257 -1.83 5.06 -20.66
N LEU A 258 -1.74 5.31 -19.36
CA LEU A 258 -1.42 6.62 -18.82
C LEU A 258 0.00 7.04 -19.19
N THR A 259 0.99 6.14 -19.07
CA THR A 259 2.37 6.43 -19.45
C THR A 259 2.51 6.68 -20.94
N THR A 260 1.81 5.92 -21.79
CA THR A 260 1.81 6.13 -23.24
C THR A 260 1.25 7.50 -23.61
N ILE A 261 0.15 7.94 -23.00
CA ILE A 261 -0.45 9.25 -23.21
C ILE A 261 0.50 10.36 -22.73
N MET A 262 1.00 10.24 -21.49
CA MET A 262 1.89 11.24 -20.90
C MET A 262 3.19 11.38 -21.70
N ASN A 263 3.79 10.28 -22.14
CA ASN A 263 5.02 10.31 -22.92
C ASN A 263 4.83 10.94 -24.32
N ALA A 264 3.66 10.74 -24.92
CA ALA A 264 3.39 11.29 -26.26
C ALA A 264 3.00 12.77 -26.25
N TYR A 265 2.23 13.20 -25.26
CA TYR A 265 1.76 14.59 -25.16
C TYR A 265 2.60 15.47 -24.23
N GLY A 266 3.48 14.88 -23.40
CA GLY A 266 4.25 15.61 -22.40
C GLY A 266 3.35 16.41 -21.46
N ASP A 267 3.74 17.62 -21.12
CA ASP A 267 2.99 18.50 -20.20
C ASP A 267 1.56 18.83 -20.71
N ALA A 268 1.33 18.72 -22.02
CA ALA A 268 0.00 18.98 -22.61
C ALA A 268 -1.04 17.88 -22.27
N SER A 269 -0.61 16.74 -21.76
CA SER A 269 -1.54 15.67 -21.32
C SER A 269 -2.33 16.01 -20.07
N GLY A 270 -1.78 16.87 -19.22
CA GLY A 270 -2.19 17.03 -17.83
C GLY A 270 -1.65 15.93 -16.93
N SER A 271 -2.19 15.84 -15.71
CA SER A 271 -1.86 14.79 -14.74
C SER A 271 -2.45 13.43 -15.13
N ALA A 272 -1.96 12.36 -14.49
CA ALA A 272 -2.56 11.02 -14.63
C ALA A 272 -4.04 11.01 -14.24
N ALA A 273 -4.43 11.79 -13.23
CA ALA A 273 -5.82 11.95 -12.84
C ALA A 273 -6.66 12.65 -13.91
N ASP A 274 -6.14 13.69 -14.58
CA ASP A 274 -6.83 14.39 -15.67
C ASP A 274 -7.06 13.46 -16.88
N ILE A 275 -6.03 12.68 -17.23
CA ILE A 275 -6.14 11.68 -18.30
C ILE A 275 -7.18 10.62 -17.93
N SER A 276 -7.11 10.10 -16.70
CA SER A 276 -8.06 9.10 -16.18
C SER A 276 -9.51 9.58 -16.26
N ASN A 277 -9.76 10.84 -15.89
CA ASN A 277 -11.09 11.45 -15.96
C ASN A 277 -11.64 11.45 -17.40
N ARG A 278 -10.81 11.76 -18.39
CA ARG A 278 -11.18 11.75 -19.80
C ARG A 278 -11.48 10.33 -20.32
N LEU A 279 -10.67 9.36 -19.90
CA LEU A 279 -10.88 7.95 -20.27
C LEU A 279 -12.19 7.40 -19.68
N ILE A 280 -12.53 7.74 -18.43
CA ILE A 280 -13.80 7.37 -17.81
C ILE A 280 -14.99 8.05 -18.53
N VAL A 281 -14.85 9.32 -18.91
CA VAL A 281 -15.89 10.01 -19.72
C VAL A 281 -16.03 9.33 -21.07
N ALA A 282 -14.93 8.96 -21.74
CA ALA A 282 -14.97 8.25 -23.01
C ALA A 282 -15.68 6.88 -22.89
N GLN A 283 -15.42 6.13 -21.82
CA GLN A 283 -16.12 4.88 -21.53
C GLN A 283 -17.63 5.10 -21.30
N ASN A 284 -18.00 6.15 -20.57
CA ASN A 284 -19.40 6.39 -20.20
C ASN A 284 -20.27 6.89 -21.38
N LEU A 285 -19.67 7.62 -22.31
CA LEU A 285 -20.38 8.20 -23.45
C LEU A 285 -20.27 7.37 -24.74
N GLY A 286 -19.14 6.66 -24.88
CA GLY A 286 -18.86 5.78 -26.01
C GLY A 286 -19.36 4.35 -25.76
N LYS A 287 -19.33 3.54 -26.81
CA LYS A 287 -19.54 2.10 -26.71
C LYS A 287 -18.18 1.41 -26.67
N THR A 288 -17.44 1.69 -25.63
CA THR A 288 -16.05 1.25 -25.41
C THR A 288 -15.77 1.08 -23.91
N THR A 289 -14.64 0.52 -23.57
CA THR A 289 -14.17 0.39 -22.18
C THR A 289 -12.77 0.98 -22.03
N VAL A 290 -12.35 1.32 -20.80
CA VAL A 290 -10.96 1.76 -20.53
C VAL A 290 -9.96 0.70 -20.98
N ALA A 291 -10.27 -0.58 -20.79
CA ALA A 291 -9.42 -1.69 -21.25
C ALA A 291 -9.25 -1.72 -22.78
N GLU A 292 -10.34 -1.53 -23.53
CA GLU A 292 -10.29 -1.47 -24.99
C GLU A 292 -9.54 -0.25 -25.49
N LEU A 293 -9.79 0.92 -24.88
CA LEU A 293 -9.05 2.15 -25.18
C LEU A 293 -7.56 1.95 -24.91
N GLY A 294 -7.20 1.45 -23.73
CA GLY A 294 -5.81 1.20 -23.34
C GLY A 294 -5.06 0.29 -24.31
N SER A 295 -5.68 -0.83 -24.69
CA SER A 295 -5.07 -1.77 -25.62
C SER A 295 -4.96 -1.27 -27.07
N SER A 296 -5.73 -0.24 -27.43
CA SER A 296 -5.85 0.22 -28.82
C SER A 296 -5.23 1.60 -29.08
N MET A 297 -5.40 2.56 -28.16
CA MET A 297 -5.03 3.97 -28.35
C MET A 297 -3.51 4.18 -28.58
N GLY A 298 -2.67 3.32 -28.06
CA GLY A 298 -1.22 3.41 -28.22
C GLY A 298 -0.76 3.53 -29.68
N LYS A 299 -1.56 3.04 -30.63
CA LYS A 299 -1.26 3.12 -32.07
C LYS A 299 -1.56 4.48 -32.69
N VAL A 300 -2.52 5.24 -32.13
CA VAL A 300 -2.97 6.53 -32.69
C VAL A 300 -2.44 7.73 -31.92
N ILE A 301 -2.15 7.57 -30.62
CA ILE A 301 -1.67 8.64 -29.75
C ILE A 301 -0.43 9.37 -30.32
N PRO A 302 0.64 8.68 -30.80
CA PRO A 302 1.79 9.38 -31.41
C PRO A 302 1.40 10.21 -32.65
N THR A 303 0.50 9.69 -33.48
CA THR A 303 -0.01 10.41 -34.66
C THR A 303 -0.82 11.63 -34.26
N ALA A 304 -1.72 11.50 -33.29
CA ALA A 304 -2.52 12.59 -32.77
C ALA A 304 -1.65 13.71 -32.20
N ALA A 305 -0.69 13.35 -31.32
CA ALA A 305 0.26 14.29 -30.73
C ALA A 305 1.13 15.00 -31.81
N MET A 306 1.59 14.26 -32.81
CA MET A 306 2.40 14.82 -33.92
C MET A 306 1.64 15.90 -34.68
N TYR A 307 0.34 15.74 -34.89
CA TYR A 307 -0.49 16.71 -35.63
C TYR A 307 -1.22 17.71 -34.72
N GLY A 308 -0.94 17.75 -33.43
CA GLY A 308 -1.51 18.72 -32.49
C GLY A 308 -2.96 18.41 -32.07
N VAL A 309 -3.44 17.20 -32.35
CA VAL A 309 -4.75 16.73 -31.87
C VAL A 309 -4.63 16.38 -30.39
N ASN A 310 -5.21 17.20 -29.52
CA ASN A 310 -5.18 16.98 -28.08
C ASN A 310 -6.02 15.77 -27.66
N LEU A 311 -5.86 15.35 -26.40
CA LEU A 311 -6.53 14.17 -25.87
C LEU A 311 -8.06 14.30 -25.90
N ASP A 312 -8.61 15.51 -25.68
CA ASP A 312 -10.07 15.74 -25.69
C ASP A 312 -10.65 15.47 -27.07
N ASN A 313 -10.00 15.98 -28.13
CA ASN A 313 -10.38 15.70 -29.52
C ASN A 313 -10.27 14.21 -29.85
N LEU A 314 -9.17 13.57 -29.42
CA LEU A 314 -8.96 12.14 -29.70
C LEU A 314 -10.00 11.28 -28.97
N ALA A 315 -10.26 11.54 -27.69
CA ALA A 315 -11.25 10.82 -26.89
C ALA A 315 -12.67 11.03 -27.44
N SER A 316 -13.01 12.27 -27.86
CA SER A 316 -14.31 12.57 -28.48
C SER A 316 -14.49 11.87 -29.83
N ALA A 317 -13.42 11.71 -30.61
CA ALA A 317 -13.45 10.91 -31.84
C ALA A 317 -13.76 9.43 -31.54
N TYR A 318 -13.14 8.85 -30.48
CA TYR A 318 -13.50 7.49 -30.04
C TYR A 318 -14.94 7.39 -29.57
N VAL A 319 -15.42 8.33 -28.74
CA VAL A 319 -16.81 8.37 -28.29
C VAL A 319 -17.73 8.35 -29.49
N THR A 320 -17.52 9.24 -30.46
CA THR A 320 -18.39 9.40 -31.63
C THR A 320 -18.36 8.15 -32.51
N THR A 321 -17.19 7.60 -32.82
CA THR A 321 -17.09 6.43 -33.70
C THR A 321 -17.64 5.17 -33.05
N THR A 322 -17.33 4.92 -31.76
CA THR A 322 -17.81 3.73 -31.07
C THR A 322 -19.30 3.76 -30.74
N LYS A 323 -19.84 4.93 -30.36
CA LYS A 323 -21.28 5.13 -30.17
C LYS A 323 -22.07 4.82 -31.45
N ASN A 324 -21.48 5.12 -32.61
CA ASN A 324 -22.07 4.91 -33.90
C ASN A 324 -21.68 3.56 -34.57
N GLY A 325 -21.23 2.59 -33.75
CA GLY A 325 -21.14 1.18 -34.13
C GLY A 325 -19.80 0.72 -34.69
N ILE A 326 -18.77 1.55 -34.67
CA ILE A 326 -17.40 1.14 -35.03
C ILE A 326 -16.71 0.60 -33.77
N ALA A 327 -16.22 -0.63 -33.81
CA ALA A 327 -15.52 -1.21 -32.64
C ALA A 327 -14.27 -0.39 -32.27
N THR A 328 -13.87 -0.38 -31.01
CA THR A 328 -12.75 0.44 -30.49
C THR A 328 -11.45 0.22 -31.26
N ALA A 329 -11.09 -1.02 -31.56
CA ALA A 329 -9.88 -1.36 -32.32
C ALA A 329 -9.97 -0.89 -33.79
N GLU A 330 -11.12 -0.95 -34.40
CA GLU A 330 -11.36 -0.42 -35.74
C GLU A 330 -11.33 1.12 -35.73
N SER A 331 -11.96 1.75 -34.74
CA SER A 331 -11.93 3.21 -34.54
C SER A 331 -10.47 3.69 -34.46
N THR A 332 -9.60 2.96 -33.75
CA THR A 332 -8.16 3.28 -33.70
C THR A 332 -7.54 3.32 -35.10
N THR A 333 -7.78 2.31 -35.91
CA THR A 333 -7.23 2.22 -37.27
C THR A 333 -7.81 3.33 -38.17
N TYR A 334 -9.11 3.58 -38.08
CA TYR A 334 -9.80 4.57 -38.91
C TYR A 334 -9.41 6.00 -38.53
N ILE A 335 -9.38 6.32 -37.25
CA ILE A 335 -8.94 7.63 -36.74
C ILE A 335 -7.45 7.85 -37.12
N ASN A 336 -6.60 6.85 -36.92
CA ASN A 336 -5.17 6.97 -37.29
C ASN A 336 -4.98 7.22 -38.78
N GLY A 337 -5.72 6.51 -39.65
CA GLY A 337 -5.72 6.73 -41.07
C GLY A 337 -6.17 8.15 -41.44
N MET A 338 -7.27 8.59 -40.84
CA MET A 338 -7.82 9.93 -41.04
C MET A 338 -6.83 11.03 -40.62
N LEU A 339 -6.24 10.94 -39.45
CA LEU A 339 -5.25 11.92 -38.95
C LEU A 339 -4.01 11.96 -39.84
N ASN A 340 -3.53 10.81 -40.29
CA ASN A 340 -2.41 10.75 -41.21
C ASN A 340 -2.72 11.42 -42.56
N GLU A 341 -3.90 11.20 -43.14
CA GLU A 341 -4.27 11.85 -44.39
C GLU A 341 -4.49 13.36 -44.22
N LEU A 342 -5.14 13.79 -43.14
CA LEU A 342 -5.30 15.22 -42.81
C LEU A 342 -3.94 15.92 -42.63
N GLY A 343 -2.96 15.26 -41.99
CA GLY A 343 -1.68 15.85 -41.67
C GLY A 343 -0.61 15.68 -42.75
N LYS A 344 -0.74 14.68 -43.65
CA LYS A 344 0.25 14.39 -44.71
C LYS A 344 0.17 15.39 -45.83
N SER A 345 1.26 16.17 -46.03
CA SER A 345 1.38 17.08 -47.15
C SER A 345 1.24 16.36 -48.49
N GLY A 346 0.43 16.91 -49.41
CA GLY A 346 0.18 16.34 -50.73
C GLY A 346 -0.96 15.31 -50.77
N SER A 347 -1.63 15.03 -49.65
CA SER A 347 -2.93 14.32 -49.68
C SER A 347 -4.03 15.24 -50.14
N THR A 348 -5.06 14.70 -50.81
CA THR A 348 -6.19 15.49 -51.31
C THR A 348 -6.83 16.32 -50.21
N VAL A 349 -7.05 15.73 -49.02
CA VAL A 349 -7.69 16.41 -47.91
C VAL A 349 -6.77 17.51 -47.30
N SER A 350 -5.47 17.25 -47.14
CA SER A 350 -4.53 18.23 -46.62
C SER A 350 -4.38 19.44 -47.56
N ASP A 351 -4.25 19.20 -48.85
CA ASP A 351 -4.14 20.27 -49.85
C ASP A 351 -5.42 21.09 -49.94
N THR A 352 -6.59 20.43 -49.78
CA THR A 352 -7.89 21.11 -49.74
C THR A 352 -8.01 22.00 -48.52
N LEU A 353 -7.61 21.52 -47.30
CA LEU A 353 -7.59 22.34 -46.09
C LEU A 353 -6.72 23.58 -46.28
N LYS A 354 -5.50 23.38 -46.77
CA LYS A 354 -4.53 24.47 -46.98
C LYS A 354 -5.06 25.49 -48.01
N LYS A 355 -5.72 25.02 -49.06
CA LYS A 355 -6.33 25.92 -50.09
C LYS A 355 -7.51 26.71 -49.52
N LYS A 356 -8.35 26.11 -48.65
CA LYS A 356 -9.53 26.76 -48.06
C LYS A 356 -9.18 27.70 -46.90
N THR A 357 -8.23 27.35 -46.06
CA THR A 357 -7.95 28.05 -44.80
C THR A 357 -6.61 28.82 -44.80
N GLY A 358 -5.72 28.55 -45.76
CA GLY A 358 -4.32 29.04 -45.73
C GLY A 358 -3.44 28.30 -44.74
N LYS A 359 -3.95 27.36 -43.95
CA LYS A 359 -3.28 26.67 -42.85
C LYS A 359 -3.23 25.16 -43.06
N SER A 360 -2.21 24.52 -42.54
CA SER A 360 -2.10 23.07 -42.44
C SER A 360 -3.05 22.53 -41.36
N PHE A 361 -3.35 21.25 -41.40
CA PHE A 361 -4.13 20.57 -40.35
C PHE A 361 -3.54 20.84 -38.94
N LYS A 362 -2.23 20.67 -38.79
CA LYS A 362 -1.56 20.92 -37.51
C LYS A 362 -1.70 22.35 -37.00
N GLU A 363 -1.61 23.33 -37.89
CA GLU A 363 -1.80 24.75 -37.54
C GLU A 363 -3.24 25.01 -37.10
N LEU A 364 -4.25 24.41 -37.75
CA LEU A 364 -5.64 24.53 -37.33
C LEU A 364 -5.90 23.92 -35.96
N MET A 365 -5.33 22.74 -35.69
CA MET A 365 -5.46 22.12 -34.38
C MET A 365 -4.76 22.94 -33.27
N ASN A 366 -3.57 23.48 -33.55
CA ASN A 366 -2.84 24.35 -32.62
C ASN A 366 -3.54 25.70 -32.37
N ASP A 367 -4.32 26.18 -33.30
CA ASP A 367 -5.17 27.38 -33.16
C ASP A 367 -6.44 27.11 -32.32
N GLY A 368 -6.65 25.86 -31.86
CA GLY A 368 -7.78 25.49 -31.00
C GLY A 368 -9.03 25.06 -31.75
N GLN A 369 -8.95 24.84 -33.08
CA GLN A 369 -10.06 24.25 -33.80
C GLN A 369 -10.31 22.83 -33.31
N SER A 370 -11.58 22.40 -33.23
CA SER A 370 -11.88 21.00 -32.97
C SER A 370 -11.69 20.16 -34.24
N LEU A 371 -11.49 18.86 -34.04
CA LEU A 371 -11.40 17.92 -35.16
C LEU A 371 -12.70 17.94 -36.01
N SER A 372 -13.85 18.10 -35.36
CA SER A 372 -15.15 18.23 -36.03
C SER A 372 -15.23 19.50 -36.89
N ASP A 373 -14.71 20.66 -36.40
CA ASP A 373 -14.70 21.91 -37.19
C ASP A 373 -13.83 21.76 -38.41
N VAL A 374 -12.66 21.14 -38.29
CA VAL A 374 -11.76 20.89 -39.42
C VAL A 374 -12.42 19.97 -40.46
N LEU A 375 -13.11 18.91 -39.98
CA LEU A 375 -13.82 18.01 -40.88
C LEU A 375 -15.05 18.69 -41.56
N ALA A 376 -15.71 19.63 -40.88
CA ALA A 376 -16.79 20.44 -41.49
C ALA A 376 -16.25 21.30 -42.65
N ILE A 377 -15.04 21.87 -42.52
CA ILE A 377 -14.38 22.59 -43.64
C ILE A 377 -14.12 21.65 -44.82
N VAL A 378 -13.65 20.41 -44.54
CA VAL A 378 -13.44 19.39 -45.58
C VAL A 378 -14.76 19.00 -46.27
N GLN A 379 -15.81 18.79 -45.48
CA GLN A 379 -17.16 18.49 -45.98
C GLN A 379 -17.66 19.58 -46.94
N GLN A 380 -17.61 20.83 -46.50
CA GLN A 380 -18.04 21.96 -47.31
C GLN A 380 -17.21 22.07 -48.61
N ALA A 381 -15.91 21.80 -48.53
CA ALA A 381 -15.05 21.83 -49.72
C ALA A 381 -15.34 20.67 -50.69
N ALA A 382 -15.72 19.50 -50.15
CA ALA A 382 -16.17 18.37 -50.96
C ALA A 382 -17.48 18.72 -51.69
N GLU A 383 -18.47 19.26 -51.00
CA GLU A 383 -19.76 19.70 -51.54
C GLU A 383 -19.59 20.77 -52.61
N ASP A 384 -18.79 21.81 -52.36
CA ASP A 384 -18.44 22.88 -53.33
C ASP A 384 -17.81 22.33 -54.62
N SER A 385 -17.16 21.16 -54.52
CA SER A 385 -16.49 20.49 -55.63
C SER A 385 -17.32 19.38 -56.27
N GLY A 386 -18.56 19.17 -55.83
CA GLY A 386 -19.43 18.08 -56.27
C GLY A 386 -18.92 16.68 -55.89
N LYS A 387 -18.11 16.58 -54.82
CA LYS A 387 -17.54 15.34 -54.30
C LYS A 387 -18.21 14.95 -53.00
N SER A 388 -18.08 13.69 -52.62
CA SER A 388 -18.45 13.21 -51.30
C SER A 388 -17.28 13.37 -50.33
N MET A 389 -17.55 13.30 -49.00
CA MET A 389 -16.50 13.21 -47.98
C MET A 389 -15.52 12.03 -48.26
N ALA A 390 -16.04 10.90 -48.77
CA ALA A 390 -15.21 9.74 -49.10
C ALA A 390 -14.19 10.02 -50.21
N ASP A 391 -14.50 10.88 -51.16
CA ASP A 391 -13.60 11.25 -52.29
C ASP A 391 -12.43 12.16 -51.83
N MET A 392 -12.50 12.68 -50.59
CA MET A 392 -11.44 13.51 -50.02
C MET A 392 -10.33 12.68 -49.39
N PHE A 393 -10.55 11.41 -49.09
CA PHE A 393 -9.61 10.48 -48.48
C PHE A 393 -9.23 9.37 -49.45
N SER A 394 -7.98 8.88 -49.32
CA SER A 394 -7.46 7.81 -50.17
C SER A 394 -7.83 6.42 -49.65
N SER A 395 -8.04 6.28 -48.32
CA SER A 395 -8.46 5.04 -47.69
C SER A 395 -9.93 5.07 -47.25
N GLN A 396 -10.61 3.93 -47.36
CA GLN A 396 -11.99 3.80 -46.91
C GLN A 396 -12.12 3.94 -45.40
N GLU A 397 -11.12 3.48 -44.67
CA GLU A 397 -11.04 3.58 -43.22
C GLU A 397 -11.01 5.04 -42.75
N ALA A 398 -10.12 5.85 -43.35
CA ALA A 398 -10.03 7.29 -43.06
C ALA A 398 -11.35 8.01 -43.42
N ALA A 399 -11.89 7.69 -44.58
CA ALA A 399 -13.17 8.25 -45.03
C ALA A 399 -14.32 7.91 -44.05
N LYS A 400 -14.38 6.68 -43.55
CA LYS A 400 -15.42 6.26 -42.58
C LYS A 400 -15.31 7.03 -41.28
N ALA A 401 -14.09 7.18 -40.70
CA ALA A 401 -13.94 7.98 -39.49
C ALA A 401 -14.39 9.42 -39.70
N ALA A 402 -13.92 10.05 -40.78
CA ALA A 402 -14.28 11.43 -41.12
C ALA A 402 -15.80 11.59 -41.33
N ALA A 403 -16.40 10.73 -42.11
CA ALA A 403 -17.84 10.75 -42.36
C ALA A 403 -18.66 10.53 -41.08
N THR A 404 -18.25 9.57 -40.22
CA THR A 404 -18.95 9.31 -38.95
C THR A 404 -18.90 10.52 -38.04
N ILE A 405 -17.71 11.14 -37.85
CA ILE A 405 -17.57 12.33 -37.00
C ILE A 405 -18.37 13.51 -37.58
N THR A 406 -18.36 13.72 -38.90
CA THR A 406 -19.08 14.81 -39.51
C THR A 406 -20.60 14.61 -39.44
N GLN A 407 -21.09 13.40 -39.69
CA GLN A 407 -22.53 13.07 -39.62
C GLN A 407 -23.07 13.16 -38.19
N HIS A 408 -22.22 12.95 -37.21
CA HIS A 408 -22.53 12.97 -35.76
C HIS A 408 -21.76 14.09 -35.03
N ALA A 409 -21.68 15.27 -35.65
CA ALA A 409 -20.95 16.42 -35.09
C ALA A 409 -21.50 16.85 -33.71
N ASP A 410 -22.81 16.70 -33.48
CA ASP A 410 -23.44 16.98 -32.18
C ASP A 410 -22.94 16.01 -31.08
N ASP A 411 -22.78 14.73 -31.41
CA ASP A 411 -22.22 13.74 -30.50
C ASP A 411 -20.76 14.08 -30.17
N PHE A 412 -19.99 14.50 -31.17
CA PHE A 412 -18.59 14.92 -30.98
C PHE A 412 -18.49 16.16 -30.09
N THR A 413 -19.32 17.19 -30.36
CA THR A 413 -19.35 18.43 -29.56
C THR A 413 -19.75 18.14 -28.10
N SER A 414 -20.82 17.34 -27.93
CA SER A 414 -21.25 16.92 -26.59
C SER A 414 -20.14 16.14 -25.83
N ALA A 415 -19.38 15.31 -26.54
CA ALA A 415 -18.24 14.62 -25.95
C ALA A 415 -17.10 15.59 -25.58
N MET A 416 -16.80 16.59 -26.45
CA MET A 416 -15.83 17.65 -26.13
C MET A 416 -16.22 18.44 -24.88
N ASP A 417 -17.47 18.83 -24.76
CA ASP A 417 -17.99 19.54 -23.57
C ASP A 417 -17.84 18.66 -22.31
N ALA A 418 -18.19 17.38 -22.41
CA ALA A 418 -18.04 16.44 -21.31
C ALA A 418 -16.56 16.18 -20.94
N MET A 419 -15.62 16.20 -21.92
CA MET A 419 -14.19 16.12 -21.64
C MET A 419 -13.70 17.37 -20.88
N ALA A 420 -14.17 18.55 -21.25
CA ALA A 420 -13.85 19.80 -20.54
C ALA A 420 -14.35 19.79 -19.08
N GLU A 421 -15.47 19.11 -18.82
CA GLU A 421 -16.10 18.96 -17.49
C GLU A 421 -15.74 17.64 -16.81
N SER A 422 -14.69 16.94 -17.26
CA SER A 422 -14.34 15.59 -16.78
C SER A 422 -13.78 15.55 -15.36
N GLY A 423 -13.41 16.69 -14.79
CA GLY A 423 -12.76 16.77 -13.47
C GLY A 423 -13.48 15.97 -12.39
N GLY A 424 -12.76 15.04 -11.74
CA GLY A 424 -13.29 14.21 -10.66
C GLY A 424 -14.10 12.97 -11.06
N LYS A 425 -14.33 12.74 -12.36
CA LYS A 425 -15.15 11.62 -12.84
C LYS A 425 -14.59 10.25 -12.50
N THR A 426 -13.27 10.10 -12.46
CA THR A 426 -12.63 8.86 -12.02
C THR A 426 -12.87 8.62 -10.53
N ALA A 427 -12.74 9.68 -9.71
CA ALA A 427 -12.97 9.56 -8.28
C ALA A 427 -14.45 9.24 -7.96
N GLU A 428 -15.41 9.83 -8.67
CA GLU A 428 -16.84 9.53 -8.55
C GLU A 428 -17.14 8.07 -8.90
N ALA A 429 -16.63 7.59 -10.04
CA ALA A 429 -16.80 6.21 -10.48
C ALA A 429 -16.11 5.24 -9.51
N PHE A 430 -14.88 5.55 -9.08
CA PHE A 430 -14.15 4.77 -8.07
C PHE A 430 -14.93 4.68 -6.77
N ALA A 431 -15.44 5.79 -6.22
CA ALA A 431 -16.20 5.80 -4.98
C ALA A 431 -17.43 4.87 -5.06
N THR A 432 -18.06 4.79 -6.22
CA THR A 432 -19.21 3.88 -6.44
C THR A 432 -18.80 2.41 -6.35
N VAL A 433 -17.66 2.03 -6.95
CA VAL A 433 -17.12 0.67 -6.90
C VAL A 433 -16.57 0.35 -5.51
N ASP A 434 -15.90 1.31 -4.88
CA ASP A 434 -15.23 1.17 -3.60
C ASP A 434 -16.20 1.00 -2.41
N ASN A 435 -17.43 1.48 -2.55
CA ASN A 435 -18.49 1.30 -1.54
C ASN A 435 -19.14 -0.10 -1.56
N THR A 436 -18.60 -1.04 -2.31
CA THR A 436 -19.13 -2.41 -2.34
C THR A 436 -18.58 -3.27 -1.19
N THR A 437 -19.34 -4.30 -0.80
CA THR A 437 -18.90 -5.27 0.23
C THR A 437 -17.62 -6.00 -0.21
N GLU A 438 -17.45 -6.27 -1.50
CA GLU A 438 -16.25 -6.93 -2.02
C GLU A 438 -15.03 -6.04 -1.89
N ALA A 439 -15.13 -4.74 -2.25
CA ALA A 439 -14.04 -3.78 -2.05
C ALA A 439 -13.65 -3.65 -0.56
N ALA A 440 -14.63 -3.61 0.33
CA ALA A 440 -14.38 -3.58 1.77
C ALA A 440 -13.65 -4.84 2.26
N LYS A 441 -14.02 -6.01 1.75
CA LYS A 441 -13.35 -7.30 2.04
C LYS A 441 -11.91 -7.32 1.50
N GLU A 442 -11.69 -6.89 0.25
CA GLU A 442 -10.35 -6.77 -0.33
C GLU A 442 -9.44 -5.88 0.53
N LYS A 443 -9.91 -4.70 0.91
CA LYS A 443 -9.18 -3.77 1.79
C LYS A 443 -8.87 -4.38 3.15
N LEU A 444 -9.80 -5.11 3.75
CA LEU A 444 -9.59 -5.79 5.02
C LEU A 444 -8.48 -6.85 4.91
N ILE A 445 -8.53 -7.68 3.87
CA ILE A 445 -7.52 -8.71 3.62
C ILE A 445 -6.14 -8.06 3.40
N THR A 446 -6.07 -7.05 2.55
CA THR A 446 -4.84 -6.32 2.24
C THR A 446 -4.27 -5.61 3.48
N SER A 447 -5.13 -4.97 4.28
CA SER A 447 -4.70 -4.36 5.54
C SER A 447 -4.14 -5.39 6.52
N ALA A 448 -4.74 -6.57 6.60
CA ALA A 448 -4.22 -7.68 7.41
C ALA A 448 -2.86 -8.18 6.87
N GLN A 449 -2.69 -8.26 5.55
CA GLN A 449 -1.40 -8.60 4.92
C GLN A 449 -0.33 -7.54 5.20
N ASN A 450 -0.67 -6.25 5.12
CA ASN A 450 0.26 -5.15 5.40
C ASN A 450 0.69 -5.11 6.88
N VAL A 451 -0.22 -5.44 7.80
CA VAL A 451 0.13 -5.68 9.20
C VAL A 451 1.09 -6.87 9.31
N ALA A 452 0.82 -7.97 8.60
CA ALA A 452 1.70 -9.14 8.57
C ALA A 452 3.09 -8.81 7.99
N ILE A 453 3.18 -8.00 6.94
CA ILE A 453 4.45 -7.48 6.39
C ILE A 453 5.22 -6.73 7.48
N THR A 454 4.58 -5.83 8.19
CA THR A 454 5.20 -5.04 9.26
C THR A 454 5.73 -5.93 10.40
N PHE A 455 4.99 -6.98 10.77
CA PHE A 455 5.46 -7.98 11.74
C PHE A 455 6.62 -8.83 11.18
N GLY A 456 6.53 -9.23 9.91
CA GLY A 456 7.57 -10.00 9.24
C GLY A 456 8.89 -9.24 9.16
N ASP A 457 8.86 -7.94 8.93
CA ASP A 457 10.04 -7.07 8.92
C ASP A 457 10.83 -7.12 10.23
N MET A 458 10.13 -7.22 11.37
CA MET A 458 10.77 -7.36 12.67
C MET A 458 11.43 -8.73 12.85
N LEU A 459 10.97 -9.75 12.11
CA LEU A 459 11.50 -11.11 12.17
C LEU A 459 12.66 -11.36 11.19
N ILE A 460 12.72 -10.62 10.08
CA ILE A 460 13.74 -10.80 9.03
C ILE A 460 15.18 -10.70 9.58
N PRO A 461 15.57 -9.74 10.41
CA PRO A 461 16.91 -9.69 10.99
C PRO A 461 17.24 -10.94 11.79
N VAL A 462 16.30 -11.42 12.61
CA VAL A 462 16.47 -12.63 13.44
C VAL A 462 16.68 -13.87 12.56
N ILE A 463 15.95 -13.95 11.45
CA ILE A 463 16.09 -15.06 10.48
C ILE A 463 17.46 -14.97 9.80
N LYS A 464 17.89 -13.77 9.39
CA LYS A 464 19.22 -13.56 8.78
C LYS A 464 20.34 -13.99 9.75
N ASP A 465 20.20 -13.68 11.03
CA ASP A 465 21.15 -14.12 12.09
C ASP A 465 21.15 -15.64 12.22
N ILE A 466 19.97 -16.28 12.27
CA ILE A 466 19.85 -17.75 12.33
C ILE A 466 20.51 -18.42 11.10
N ILE A 467 20.27 -17.86 9.90
CA ILE A 467 20.92 -18.34 8.67
C ILE A 467 22.44 -18.18 8.77
N GLY A 468 22.92 -17.03 9.29
CA GLY A 468 24.34 -16.79 9.52
C GLY A 468 24.97 -17.83 10.45
N TYR A 469 24.30 -18.16 11.56
CA TYR A 469 24.75 -19.21 12.46
C TYR A 469 24.71 -20.59 11.80
N ALA A 470 23.67 -20.90 11.05
CA ALA A 470 23.57 -22.16 10.29
C ALA A 470 24.72 -22.29 9.27
N GLN A 471 25.05 -21.21 8.56
CA GLN A 471 26.20 -21.18 7.65
C GLN A 471 27.51 -21.41 8.37
N GLN A 472 27.74 -20.78 9.53
CA GLN A 472 28.95 -21.02 10.33
C GLN A 472 29.07 -22.49 10.78
N ILE A 473 27.94 -23.13 11.14
CA ILE A 473 27.91 -24.56 11.48
C ILE A 473 28.26 -25.40 10.25
N VAL A 474 27.71 -25.09 9.08
CA VAL A 474 28.00 -25.78 7.81
C VAL A 474 29.48 -25.60 7.45
N ASP A 475 30.03 -24.39 7.55
CA ASP A 475 31.43 -24.10 7.26
C ASP A 475 32.35 -24.83 8.24
N TRP A 476 32.00 -24.86 9.52
CA TRP A 476 32.71 -25.64 10.52
C TRP A 476 32.68 -27.15 10.20
N LEU A 477 31.52 -27.71 9.88
CA LEU A 477 31.38 -29.11 9.46
C LEU A 477 32.20 -29.42 8.20
N ASN A 478 32.24 -28.48 7.26
CA ASN A 478 33.03 -28.64 6.03
C ASN A 478 34.55 -28.56 6.30
N SER A 479 34.97 -27.85 7.34
CA SER A 479 36.37 -27.73 7.74
C SER A 479 36.92 -28.97 8.46
N LEU A 480 36.06 -29.90 8.89
CA LEU A 480 36.42 -31.12 9.57
C LEU A 480 36.95 -32.16 8.61
N ASP A 481 37.96 -32.93 9.04
CA ASP A 481 38.43 -34.12 8.31
C ASP A 481 37.41 -35.29 8.34
N GLU A 482 37.59 -36.27 7.46
CA GLU A 482 36.65 -37.40 7.36
C GLU A 482 36.51 -38.19 8.65
N GLY A 483 37.59 -38.33 9.45
CA GLY A 483 37.53 -39.00 10.73
C GLY A 483 36.71 -38.24 11.77
N GLN A 484 36.83 -36.91 11.80
CA GLN A 484 36.05 -36.03 12.66
C GLN A 484 34.60 -36.03 12.26
N LYS A 485 34.27 -35.98 10.95
CA LYS A 485 32.90 -36.09 10.42
C LYS A 485 32.25 -37.40 10.83
N GLN A 486 32.97 -38.52 10.68
CA GLN A 486 32.46 -39.84 11.07
C GLN A 486 32.20 -39.93 12.58
N THR A 487 33.07 -39.33 13.43
CA THR A 487 32.86 -39.28 14.86
C THR A 487 31.60 -38.50 15.25
N ILE A 488 31.34 -37.35 14.59
CA ILE A 488 30.14 -36.56 14.81
C ILE A 488 28.89 -37.32 14.36
N ILE A 489 28.94 -37.97 13.20
CA ILE A 489 27.82 -38.79 12.70
C ILE A 489 27.52 -39.95 13.67
N GLN A 490 28.54 -40.61 14.23
CA GLN A 490 28.37 -41.65 15.23
C GLN A 490 27.74 -41.13 16.52
N VAL A 491 28.20 -39.97 17.02
CA VAL A 491 27.62 -39.30 18.21
C VAL A 491 26.17 -38.91 17.95
N LEU A 492 25.85 -38.32 16.79
CA LEU A 492 24.49 -37.95 16.43
C LEU A 492 23.59 -39.18 16.25
N ALA A 493 24.09 -40.26 15.70
CA ALA A 493 23.36 -41.52 15.57
C ALA A 493 23.08 -42.15 16.95
N VAL A 494 24.01 -42.08 17.90
CA VAL A 494 23.82 -42.56 19.28
C VAL A 494 22.81 -41.66 20.01
N VAL A 495 22.89 -40.35 19.86
CA VAL A 495 21.90 -39.39 20.42
C VAL A 495 20.54 -39.61 19.84
N ALA A 496 20.40 -39.82 18.53
CA ALA A 496 19.15 -40.14 17.85
C ALA A 496 18.55 -41.49 18.29
N ALA A 497 19.41 -42.53 18.51
CA ALA A 497 18.96 -43.84 18.96
C ALA A 497 18.52 -43.87 20.43
N LEU A 498 19.03 -42.98 21.25
CA LEU A 498 18.70 -42.89 22.68
C LEU A 498 17.50 -41.99 22.98
N SER A 499 16.93 -41.32 22.00
CA SER A 499 15.89 -40.30 22.25
C SER A 499 14.63 -40.50 21.41
N PRO A 500 13.63 -41.31 21.88
CA PRO A 500 12.27 -41.24 21.36
C PRO A 500 11.64 -39.83 21.54
N ALA A 501 12.32 -38.95 22.27
CA ALA A 501 11.88 -37.57 22.58
C ALA A 501 12.29 -36.53 21.51
N LEU A 502 12.98 -36.90 20.45
CA LEU A 502 13.32 -36.00 19.32
C LEU A 502 12.14 -35.75 18.35
N LEU A 503 10.93 -36.23 18.69
CA LEU A 503 9.66 -35.72 18.11
C LEU A 503 9.34 -34.28 18.57
N VAL A 504 10.29 -33.63 19.23
CA VAL A 504 10.13 -32.26 19.73
C VAL A 504 11.15 -31.32 19.04
N PHE A 505 11.34 -31.45 17.74
CA PHE A 505 12.01 -30.40 16.98
C PHE A 505 11.25 -29.05 17.04
N GLY A 506 9.96 -29.08 17.38
CA GLY A 506 9.20 -27.88 17.75
C GLY A 506 9.56 -27.27 19.12
N LYS A 507 10.21 -28.04 20.03
CA LYS A 507 10.67 -27.53 21.34
C LYS A 507 12.15 -27.08 21.32
N VAL A 508 12.93 -27.39 20.32
CA VAL A 508 14.34 -26.98 20.22
C VAL A 508 14.47 -25.47 19.97
N VAL A 509 13.50 -24.83 19.32
CA VAL A 509 13.47 -23.37 19.19
C VAL A 509 13.21 -22.69 20.53
N THR A 510 12.53 -23.36 21.47
CA THR A 510 12.32 -22.85 22.84
C THR A 510 13.51 -23.12 23.78
N VAL A 511 14.38 -24.09 23.46
CA VAL A 511 15.54 -24.43 24.30
C VAL A 511 16.79 -23.67 23.88
N THR A 512 16.92 -23.27 22.61
CA THR A 512 18.02 -22.38 22.20
C THR A 512 17.89 -20.96 22.77
N GLY A 513 16.69 -20.52 23.17
CA GLY A 513 16.49 -19.29 23.95
C GLY A 513 17.03 -19.36 25.39
N ASN A 514 17.21 -20.58 25.94
CA ASN A 514 17.70 -20.80 27.30
C ASN A 514 19.19 -21.18 27.40
N ILE A 515 19.90 -21.27 26.28
CA ILE A 515 21.36 -21.58 26.26
C ILE A 515 22.18 -20.30 25.99
N VAL A 516 21.55 -19.20 25.67
CA VAL A 516 22.17 -17.88 25.50
C VAL A 516 21.78 -16.92 26.63
N SER A 517 21.20 -17.42 27.71
CA SER A 517 21.01 -16.67 28.97
C SER A 517 22.01 -17.10 30.03
#